data_474a1dd8d4e62863eb1469d5aa7b14ad
#
_entry.id   474a1dd8d4e62863eb1469d5aa7b14ad
#
_cell.length_a   1.000
_cell.length_b   1.000
_cell.length_c   1.000
_cell.angle_alpha   90.00
_cell.angle_beta   90.00
_cell.angle_gamma   90.00
#
_symmetry.space_group_name_H-M   'P 1'
#
loop_
_entity.id
_entity.type
_entity.pdbx_description
1 polymer ?
#
loop_
_entity_poly.entity_id
_entity_poly.type
_entity_poly.pdbx_seq_one_letter_code
_entity_poly.pdbx_strand_id
1 'polypeptide(L)'
;MKHLHRLAALLALAATSAFAGPPYLTDDPVPTDTGHWEIYAFAAGEGHGSTLDADAGLDLNYGASPGVQLTATVPLSFAHEPHQGWQSGTGDLELAVKYRFFEEHELGISAAAFPRLILPTAAHAPREHTRMLLPLWAEKDFSGGTSLFGGGGYMINPGRENRDFWQAGVAVTQDVSKRLSLGAEVTRQGSDTDGGTAQTRAGLGSSVQLSDHYALLFSGGPTWADHRTGYHFYAALSLVY
;
A
#
# COMPACT_ATOMS: atom_id res chain seq x y z
N MET A 1 15.15 -40.64 -47.69
CA MET A 1 15.76 -40.01 -46.52
C MET A 1 14.85 -38.87 -46.13
N LYS A 2 14.09 -39.03 -45.05
CA LYS A 2 13.02 -38.12 -44.63
C LYS A 2 13.56 -37.21 -43.53
N HIS A 3 13.67 -35.90 -43.79
CA HIS A 3 14.02 -34.92 -42.79
C HIS A 3 12.78 -34.56 -41.96
N LEU A 4 12.76 -34.98 -40.69
CA LEU A 4 11.79 -34.58 -39.72
C LEU A 4 12.22 -33.20 -39.14
N HIS A 5 11.51 -32.16 -39.55
CA HIS A 5 11.62 -30.86 -38.88
C HIS A 5 10.80 -30.91 -37.56
N ARG A 6 11.49 -30.95 -36.45
CA ARG A 6 10.88 -30.73 -35.14
C ARG A 6 10.68 -29.24 -34.95
N LEU A 7 9.43 -28.80 -35.08
CA LEU A 7 8.98 -27.46 -34.62
C LEU A 7 8.98 -27.50 -33.10
N ALA A 8 9.97 -26.87 -32.48
CA ALA A 8 9.91 -26.55 -31.04
C ALA A 8 9.02 -25.34 -30.91
N ALA A 9 7.79 -25.54 -30.46
CA ALA A 9 6.94 -24.46 -30.03
C ALA A 9 7.51 -23.90 -28.71
N LEU A 10 8.15 -22.73 -28.77
CA LEU A 10 8.39 -21.93 -27.60
C LEU A 10 7.02 -21.44 -27.09
N LEU A 11 6.51 -22.05 -26.06
CA LEU A 11 5.51 -21.40 -25.22
C LEU A 11 6.23 -20.24 -24.50
N ALA A 12 6.07 -19.04 -25.04
CA ALA A 12 6.30 -17.85 -24.24
C ALA A 12 5.25 -17.88 -23.11
N LEU A 13 5.68 -18.25 -21.91
CA LEU A 13 4.93 -17.89 -20.72
C LEU A 13 4.95 -16.35 -20.72
N ALA A 14 3.84 -15.74 -21.11
CA ALA A 14 3.56 -14.37 -20.74
C ALA A 14 3.53 -14.35 -19.21
N ALA A 15 4.58 -13.83 -18.60
CA ALA A 15 4.53 -13.43 -17.21
C ALA A 15 3.39 -12.42 -17.14
N THR A 16 2.28 -12.82 -16.58
CA THR A 16 1.23 -11.87 -16.17
C THR A 16 1.88 -11.05 -15.09
N SER A 17 2.12 -9.76 -15.37
CA SER A 17 2.58 -8.81 -14.37
C SER A 17 1.62 -8.95 -13.17
N ALA A 18 2.12 -9.50 -12.07
CA ALA A 18 1.40 -9.43 -10.81
C ALA A 18 1.33 -7.93 -10.50
N PHE A 19 0.14 -7.38 -10.42
CA PHE A 19 -0.06 -6.02 -9.97
C PHE A 19 0.32 -5.99 -8.48
N ALA A 20 1.55 -5.59 -8.24
CA ALA A 20 2.08 -5.38 -6.92
C ALA A 20 1.75 -3.95 -6.50
N GLY A 21 0.66 -3.79 -5.86
CA GLY A 21 0.27 -2.57 -5.20
C GLY A 21 -0.98 -2.87 -4.38
N PRO A 22 -0.97 -2.60 -3.11
CA PRO A 22 -2.03 -3.08 -2.25
C PRO A 22 -3.26 -2.20 -2.31
N PRO A 23 -4.44 -2.80 -2.16
CA PRO A 23 -5.50 -2.12 -1.48
C PRO A 23 -5.29 -2.13 0.05
N TYR A 24 -4.14 -2.59 0.55
CA TYR A 24 -3.85 -2.83 1.97
C TYR A 24 -2.93 -1.77 2.56
N LEU A 25 -2.95 -1.62 3.89
CA LEU A 25 -1.96 -0.83 4.63
C LEU A 25 -0.61 -1.55 4.73
N THR A 26 -0.65 -2.87 4.71
CA THR A 26 0.52 -3.74 4.57
C THR A 26 1.00 -3.69 3.13
N ASP A 27 2.26 -3.37 2.92
CA ASP A 27 2.84 -3.28 1.58
C ASP A 27 3.57 -4.58 1.22
N ASP A 28 3.77 -4.79 -0.06
CA ASP A 28 4.58 -5.87 -0.62
C ASP A 28 5.99 -5.38 -1.00
N PRO A 29 6.96 -6.27 -1.19
CA PRO A 29 8.32 -5.90 -1.57
C PRO A 29 8.53 -5.69 -3.08
N VAL A 30 7.49 -5.82 -3.91
CA VAL A 30 7.64 -5.78 -5.37
C VAL A 30 7.63 -4.33 -5.86
N PRO A 31 8.70 -3.83 -6.50
CA PRO A 31 8.70 -2.50 -7.10
C PRO A 31 8.00 -2.52 -8.46
N THR A 32 7.50 -1.37 -8.88
CA THR A 32 7.08 -1.12 -10.27
C THR A 32 8.17 -1.53 -11.27
N ASP A 33 7.78 -2.15 -12.37
CA ASP A 33 8.69 -2.61 -13.43
C ASP A 33 9.54 -1.47 -13.99
N THR A 34 10.82 -1.76 -14.29
CA THR A 34 11.78 -0.76 -14.75
C THR A 34 11.30 -0.05 -16.02
N GLY A 35 11.26 1.27 -15.96
CA GLY A 35 10.83 2.13 -17.07
C GLY A 35 9.32 2.30 -17.19
N HIS A 36 8.53 1.67 -16.30
CA HIS A 36 7.07 1.75 -16.28
C HIS A 36 6.58 2.68 -15.17
N TRP A 37 5.36 3.14 -15.36
CA TRP A 37 4.60 3.88 -14.36
C TRP A 37 3.46 3.04 -13.84
N GLU A 38 3.24 3.14 -12.53
CA GLU A 38 2.06 2.62 -11.85
C GLU A 38 1.43 3.76 -11.06
N ILE A 39 0.24 4.16 -11.48
CA ILE A 39 -0.44 5.36 -10.96
C ILE A 39 -1.75 4.92 -10.32
N TYR A 40 -1.97 5.33 -9.07
CA TYR A 40 -3.23 5.12 -8.37
C TYR A 40 -3.96 6.44 -8.17
N ALA A 41 -5.17 6.56 -8.73
CA ALA A 41 -6.11 7.57 -8.29
C ALA A 41 -6.89 6.97 -7.11
N PHE A 42 -6.59 7.41 -5.90
CA PHE A 42 -7.05 6.78 -4.68
C PHE A 42 -7.95 7.65 -3.81
N ALA A 43 -8.75 7.00 -2.96
CA ALA A 43 -9.39 7.55 -1.79
C ALA A 43 -9.21 6.58 -0.62
N ALA A 44 -8.74 7.06 0.51
CA ALA A 44 -8.52 6.28 1.71
C ALA A 44 -8.94 7.08 2.94
N GLY A 45 -9.38 6.42 3.97
CA GLY A 45 -9.74 7.11 5.19
C GLY A 45 -10.11 6.18 6.33
N GLU A 46 -10.27 6.79 7.49
CA GLU A 46 -10.76 6.13 8.69
C GLU A 46 -11.76 7.01 9.43
N GLY A 47 -12.67 6.38 10.13
CA GLY A 47 -13.69 7.10 10.87
C GLY A 47 -14.17 6.35 12.11
N HIS A 48 -14.78 7.11 12.99
CA HIS A 48 -15.39 6.61 14.23
C HIS A 48 -16.65 7.41 14.54
N GLY A 49 -17.79 6.73 14.69
CA GLY A 49 -19.06 7.41 14.89
C GLY A 49 -19.38 8.33 13.70
N SER A 50 -19.43 9.62 13.93
CA SER A 50 -19.66 10.65 12.89
C SER A 50 -18.42 11.45 12.52
N THR A 51 -17.25 11.08 13.02
CA THR A 51 -15.97 11.65 12.57
C THR A 51 -15.42 10.86 11.38
N LEU A 52 -14.76 11.56 10.46
CA LEU A 52 -14.07 10.99 9.31
C LEU A 52 -12.82 11.80 9.03
N ASP A 53 -11.70 11.10 8.85
CA ASP A 53 -10.46 11.62 8.27
C ASP A 53 -10.16 10.82 7.00
N ALA A 54 -9.98 11.49 5.88
CA ALA A 54 -9.78 10.86 4.60
C ALA A 54 -8.86 11.67 3.69
N ASP A 55 -8.12 10.97 2.85
CA ASP A 55 -7.34 11.53 1.77
C ASP A 55 -7.83 10.98 0.43
N ALA A 56 -7.77 11.82 -0.62
CA ALA A 56 -7.96 11.39 -1.99
C ALA A 56 -6.92 12.08 -2.87
N GLY A 57 -6.33 11.35 -3.82
CA GLY A 57 -5.25 11.94 -4.59
C GLY A 57 -4.64 11.00 -5.60
N LEU A 58 -3.39 11.28 -5.93
CA LEU A 58 -2.59 10.46 -6.83
C LEU A 58 -1.40 9.89 -6.06
N ASP A 59 -1.17 8.60 -6.25
CA ASP A 59 0.05 7.92 -5.87
C ASP A 59 0.78 7.51 -7.16
N LEU A 60 1.96 8.09 -7.37
CA LEU A 60 2.74 8.02 -8.59
C LEU A 60 3.98 7.16 -8.32
N ASN A 61 4.07 6.02 -8.96
CA ASN A 61 5.17 5.07 -8.80
C ASN A 61 5.89 4.90 -10.13
N TYR A 62 7.21 5.00 -10.12
CA TYR A 62 8.07 4.85 -11.30
C TYR A 62 9.18 3.84 -11.03
N GLY A 63 9.27 2.82 -11.87
CA GLY A 63 10.37 1.87 -11.87
C GLY A 63 11.65 2.49 -12.41
N ALA A 64 12.50 3.03 -11.52
CA ALA A 64 13.69 3.79 -11.91
C ALA A 64 14.87 2.91 -12.38
N SER A 65 14.99 1.71 -11.84
CA SER A 65 15.98 0.70 -12.22
C SER A 65 15.56 -0.66 -11.67
N PRO A 66 16.22 -1.76 -12.05
CA PRO A 66 15.89 -3.07 -11.49
C PRO A 66 15.90 -3.05 -9.95
N GLY A 67 14.77 -3.42 -9.35
CA GLY A 67 14.60 -3.46 -7.90
C GLY A 67 14.38 -2.09 -7.23
N VAL A 68 14.28 -0.97 -7.98
CA VAL A 68 14.13 0.37 -7.42
C VAL A 68 12.91 1.08 -7.98
N GLN A 69 12.02 1.51 -7.10
CA GLN A 69 10.85 2.34 -7.39
C GLN A 69 10.97 3.69 -6.69
N LEU A 70 10.62 4.74 -7.39
CA LEU A 70 10.43 6.07 -6.83
C LEU A 70 8.93 6.34 -6.70
N THR A 71 8.52 6.86 -5.54
CA THR A 71 7.10 7.13 -5.25
C THR A 71 6.89 8.57 -4.85
N ALA A 72 5.80 9.17 -5.32
CA ALA A 72 5.30 10.46 -4.87
C ALA A 72 3.78 10.38 -4.68
N THR A 73 3.29 10.60 -3.43
CA THR A 73 1.86 10.64 -3.12
C THR A 73 1.43 12.08 -2.88
N VAL A 74 0.45 12.54 -3.65
CA VAL A 74 -0.06 13.93 -3.63
C VAL A 74 -1.54 13.90 -3.23
N PRO A 75 -1.86 14.04 -1.93
CA PRO A 75 -3.21 13.94 -1.44
C PRO A 75 -3.91 15.31 -1.31
N LEU A 76 -5.24 15.28 -1.40
CA LEU A 76 -6.16 16.24 -0.84
C LEU A 76 -6.79 15.62 0.40
N SER A 77 -6.75 16.33 1.51
CA SER A 77 -7.30 15.84 2.78
C SER A 77 -8.70 16.37 3.01
N PHE A 78 -9.53 15.52 3.59
CA PHE A 78 -10.92 15.79 3.96
C PHE A 78 -11.13 15.33 5.41
N ALA A 79 -11.71 16.19 6.23
CA ALA A 79 -12.08 15.85 7.59
C ALA A 79 -13.54 16.24 7.84
N HIS A 80 -14.22 15.44 8.64
CA HIS A 80 -15.56 15.75 9.13
C HIS A 80 -15.61 15.59 10.64
N GLU A 81 -15.98 16.66 11.32
CA GLU A 81 -16.23 16.71 12.76
C GLU A 81 -17.68 17.11 13.04
N PRO A 82 -18.39 16.48 14.00
CA PRO A 82 -19.82 16.73 14.25
C PRO A 82 -20.19 18.19 14.50
N HIS A 83 -19.26 18.96 15.07
CA HIS A 83 -19.50 20.38 15.44
C HIS A 83 -18.80 21.39 14.55
N GLN A 84 -17.88 20.95 13.70
CA GLN A 84 -17.11 21.79 12.79
C GLN A 84 -17.52 21.61 11.34
N GLY A 85 -18.23 20.51 11.02
CA GLY A 85 -18.63 20.17 9.66
C GLY A 85 -17.45 19.64 8.81
N TRP A 86 -17.57 19.80 7.49
CA TRP A 86 -16.56 19.38 6.54
C TRP A 86 -15.45 20.42 6.41
N GLN A 87 -14.22 19.93 6.43
CA GLN A 87 -13.00 20.68 6.11
C GLN A 87 -12.28 19.95 4.97
N SER A 88 -11.61 20.68 4.09
CA SER A 88 -10.80 20.11 3.01
C SER A 88 -9.64 21.02 2.66
N GLY A 89 -8.55 20.44 2.17
CA GLY A 89 -7.36 21.16 1.77
C GLY A 89 -6.32 20.24 1.16
N THR A 90 -5.10 20.74 0.98
CA THR A 90 -3.97 19.85 0.66
C THR A 90 -3.67 18.93 1.83
N GLY A 91 -3.26 17.71 1.54
CA GLY A 91 -2.68 16.78 2.51
C GLY A 91 -1.16 16.88 2.57
N ASP A 92 -0.54 16.01 3.35
CA ASP A 92 0.91 15.91 3.45
C ASP A 92 1.49 15.18 2.22
N LEU A 93 2.41 15.82 1.51
CA LEU A 93 3.12 15.21 0.39
C LEU A 93 4.03 14.09 0.91
N GLU A 94 3.93 12.89 0.33
CA GLU A 94 4.85 11.81 0.62
C GLU A 94 5.81 11.57 -0.55
N LEU A 95 7.10 11.39 -0.24
CA LEU A 95 8.14 10.96 -1.18
C LEU A 95 8.79 9.70 -0.64
N ALA A 96 8.95 8.69 -1.49
CA ALA A 96 9.49 7.41 -1.04
C ALA A 96 10.36 6.71 -2.09
N VAL A 97 11.17 5.77 -1.61
CA VAL A 97 11.96 4.88 -2.46
C VAL A 97 11.78 3.46 -2.00
N LYS A 98 11.21 2.60 -2.84
CA LYS A 98 11.18 1.15 -2.58
C LYS A 98 12.44 0.54 -3.20
N TYR A 99 13.18 -0.23 -2.40
CA TYR A 99 14.36 -0.97 -2.84
C TYR A 99 14.23 -2.43 -2.47
N ARG A 100 14.00 -3.28 -3.46
CA ARG A 100 14.01 -4.74 -3.31
C ARG A 100 15.45 -5.22 -3.29
N PHE A 101 15.95 -5.56 -2.12
CA PHE A 101 17.32 -6.00 -1.90
C PHE A 101 17.47 -7.52 -1.88
N PHE A 102 16.35 -8.26 -1.82
CA PHE A 102 16.34 -9.72 -1.82
C PHE A 102 15.19 -10.24 -2.69
N GLU A 103 15.49 -11.18 -3.54
CA GLU A 103 14.53 -11.92 -4.38
C GLU A 103 15.02 -13.35 -4.52
N GLU A 104 14.22 -14.31 -4.07
CA GLU A 104 14.53 -15.74 -4.13
C GLU A 104 13.49 -16.46 -5.00
N HIS A 105 13.88 -16.76 -6.22
CA HIS A 105 12.98 -17.35 -7.20
C HIS A 105 12.60 -18.81 -6.88
N GLU A 106 13.48 -19.58 -6.27
CA GLU A 106 13.23 -21.00 -5.96
C GLU A 106 12.26 -21.16 -4.78
N LEU A 107 12.37 -20.30 -3.77
CA LEU A 107 11.54 -20.33 -2.58
C LEU A 107 10.36 -19.38 -2.64
N GLY A 108 10.27 -18.50 -3.68
CA GLY A 108 9.24 -17.48 -3.81
C GLY A 108 9.24 -16.50 -2.64
N ILE A 109 10.42 -16.04 -2.22
CA ILE A 109 10.57 -15.07 -1.12
C ILE A 109 11.23 -13.81 -1.67
N SER A 110 10.68 -12.66 -1.32
CA SER A 110 11.23 -11.34 -1.65
C SER A 110 11.25 -10.44 -0.43
N ALA A 111 12.16 -9.46 -0.41
CA ALA A 111 12.20 -8.45 0.65
C ALA A 111 12.67 -7.09 0.13
N ALA A 112 12.05 -6.02 0.64
CA ALA A 112 12.35 -4.65 0.29
C ALA A 112 12.37 -3.73 1.51
N ALA A 113 13.17 -2.67 1.41
CA ALA A 113 13.04 -1.48 2.24
C ALA A 113 12.24 -0.42 1.48
N PHE A 114 11.39 0.33 2.18
CA PHE A 114 10.56 1.37 1.56
C PHE A 114 10.52 2.64 2.42
N PRO A 115 11.68 3.31 2.66
CA PRO A 115 11.73 4.56 3.41
C PRO A 115 10.84 5.63 2.75
N ARG A 116 10.09 6.35 3.61
CA ARG A 116 9.11 7.37 3.22
C ARG A 116 9.38 8.66 3.98
N LEU A 117 9.39 9.79 3.28
CA LEU A 117 9.41 11.14 3.83
C LEU A 117 8.02 11.75 3.67
N ILE A 118 7.43 12.21 4.77
CA ILE A 118 6.11 12.83 4.80
C ILE A 118 6.30 14.29 5.14
N LEU A 119 6.14 15.15 4.14
CA LEU A 119 6.37 16.58 4.20
C LEU A 119 5.13 17.30 4.74
N PRO A 120 5.27 18.28 5.65
CA PRO A 120 4.17 18.97 6.29
C PRO A 120 3.54 20.01 5.36
N THR A 121 2.81 19.56 4.35
CA THR A 121 2.15 20.41 3.34
C THR A 121 0.64 20.49 3.52
N ALA A 122 0.09 19.81 4.53
CA ALA A 122 -1.34 19.80 4.82
C ALA A 122 -1.84 21.22 5.20
N ALA A 123 -2.95 21.65 4.57
CA ALA A 123 -3.57 22.94 4.85
C ALA A 123 -4.40 22.92 6.15
N HIS A 124 -4.98 21.78 6.51
CA HIS A 124 -5.72 21.57 7.75
C HIS A 124 -4.92 20.70 8.71
N ALA A 125 -4.93 21.04 9.99
CA ALA A 125 -4.11 20.40 11.02
C ALA A 125 -2.61 20.30 10.64
N PRO A 126 -1.97 21.44 10.25
CA PRO A 126 -0.60 21.42 9.75
C PRO A 126 0.35 20.87 10.81
N ARG A 127 1.16 19.92 10.40
CA ARG A 127 2.28 19.44 11.22
C ARG A 127 3.47 20.38 11.00
N GLU A 128 4.27 20.59 12.03
CA GLU A 128 5.42 21.51 11.95
C GLU A 128 6.67 20.84 11.36
N HIS A 129 6.71 19.52 11.35
CA HIS A 129 7.93 18.77 11.06
C HIS A 129 7.69 17.66 10.04
N THR A 130 8.73 17.44 9.20
CA THR A 130 8.81 16.25 8.34
C THR A 130 8.87 15.00 9.20
N ARG A 131 8.05 14.01 8.85
CA ARG A 131 8.06 12.67 9.44
C ARG A 131 8.79 11.70 8.52
N MET A 132 9.31 10.61 9.08
CA MET A 132 9.99 9.57 8.32
C MET A 132 9.53 8.19 8.78
N LEU A 133 9.06 7.39 7.83
CA LEU A 133 8.75 5.99 8.07
C LEU A 133 9.83 5.11 7.44
N LEU A 134 10.34 4.15 8.20
CA LEU A 134 11.42 3.24 7.81
C LEU A 134 10.93 1.78 7.86
N PRO A 135 10.15 1.30 6.88
CA PRO A 135 9.62 -0.05 6.86
C PRO A 135 10.52 -1.03 6.12
N LEU A 136 10.39 -2.29 6.51
CA LEU A 136 10.86 -3.46 5.79
C LEU A 136 9.67 -4.36 5.49
N TRP A 137 9.55 -4.81 4.25
CA TRP A 137 8.49 -5.67 3.77
C TRP A 137 9.06 -6.97 3.21
N ALA A 138 8.37 -8.06 3.43
CA ALA A 138 8.73 -9.35 2.87
C ALA A 138 7.46 -10.06 2.36
N GLU A 139 7.64 -10.87 1.34
CA GLU A 139 6.57 -11.64 0.69
C GLU A 139 7.03 -13.04 0.40
N LYS A 140 6.09 -13.97 0.48
CA LYS A 140 6.25 -15.34 0.00
C LYS A 140 5.07 -15.71 -0.90
N ASP A 141 5.41 -16.07 -2.12
CA ASP A 141 4.47 -16.64 -3.07
C ASP A 141 4.39 -18.16 -2.93
N PHE A 142 3.16 -18.66 -3.02
CA PHE A 142 2.85 -20.09 -2.99
C PHE A 142 2.26 -20.53 -4.32
N SER A 143 2.46 -21.79 -4.67
CA SER A 143 1.80 -22.37 -5.82
C SER A 143 0.27 -22.28 -5.66
N GLY A 144 -0.43 -21.87 -6.73
CA GLY A 144 -1.89 -21.74 -6.70
C GLY A 144 -2.39 -20.30 -6.53
N GLY A 145 -1.50 -19.30 -6.63
CA GLY A 145 -1.87 -17.88 -6.63
C GLY A 145 -2.19 -17.32 -5.24
N THR A 146 -1.59 -17.91 -4.21
CA THR A 146 -1.63 -17.36 -2.84
C THR A 146 -0.34 -16.62 -2.58
N SER A 147 -0.41 -15.37 -2.09
CA SER A 147 0.74 -14.62 -1.58
C SER A 147 0.52 -14.25 -0.12
N LEU A 148 1.56 -14.36 0.68
CA LEU A 148 1.59 -13.93 2.08
C LEU A 148 2.68 -12.88 2.20
N PHE A 149 2.32 -11.67 2.57
CA PHE A 149 3.26 -10.59 2.75
C PHE A 149 3.05 -9.86 4.07
N GLY A 150 4.10 -9.21 4.53
CA GLY A 150 4.05 -8.51 5.79
C GLY A 150 5.38 -7.87 6.16
N GLY A 151 5.34 -7.15 7.24
CA GLY A 151 6.49 -6.44 7.74
C GLY A 151 6.10 -5.33 8.69
N GLY A 152 6.93 -4.30 8.71
CA GLY A 152 6.65 -3.12 9.54
C GLY A 152 7.81 -2.17 9.55
N GLY A 153 7.62 -1.06 10.24
CA GLY A 153 8.60 0.01 10.30
C GLY A 153 8.47 0.88 11.52
N TYR A 154 9.48 1.72 11.69
CA TYR A 154 9.53 2.73 12.72
C TYR A 154 9.21 4.10 12.13
N MET A 155 8.22 4.78 12.71
CA MET A 155 7.86 6.14 12.38
C MET A 155 8.59 7.10 13.31
N ILE A 156 9.43 7.93 12.73
CA ILE A 156 10.01 9.12 13.38
C ILE A 156 8.99 10.24 13.21
N ASN A 157 8.39 10.69 14.32
CA ASN A 157 7.26 11.60 14.34
C ASN A 157 7.53 12.80 15.26
N PRO A 158 8.46 13.69 14.89
CA PRO A 158 8.85 14.81 15.71
C PRO A 158 7.70 15.80 15.90
N GLY A 159 7.74 16.52 17.00
CA GLY A 159 6.74 17.54 17.36
C GLY A 159 6.36 17.47 18.83
N ARG A 160 5.77 18.57 19.31
CA ARG A 160 5.28 18.62 20.70
C ARG A 160 4.09 17.68 20.85
N GLU A 161 4.10 16.87 21.91
CA GLU A 161 3.08 15.86 22.20
C GLU A 161 2.98 14.72 21.17
N ASN A 162 3.82 14.74 20.11
CA ASN A 162 3.97 13.62 19.18
C ASN A 162 4.89 12.56 19.79
N ARG A 163 4.73 11.34 19.30
CA ARG A 163 5.52 10.19 19.71
C ARG A 163 5.94 9.39 18.49
N ASP A 164 7.20 8.95 18.50
CA ASP A 164 7.68 7.93 17.56
C ASP A 164 7.00 6.59 17.88
N PHE A 165 6.72 5.80 16.84
CA PHE A 165 6.02 4.53 17.03
C PHE A 165 6.41 3.47 16.02
N TRP A 166 6.16 2.22 16.40
CA TRP A 166 6.23 1.08 15.50
C TRP A 166 4.87 0.81 14.86
N GLN A 167 4.92 0.41 13.59
CA GLN A 167 3.78 -0.18 12.90
C GLN A 167 4.20 -1.51 12.26
N ALA A 168 3.27 -2.45 12.18
CA ALA A 168 3.46 -3.73 11.52
C ALA A 168 2.15 -4.24 10.95
N GLY A 169 2.24 -5.06 9.92
CA GLY A 169 1.08 -5.68 9.29
C GLY A 169 1.44 -7.02 8.63
N VAL A 170 0.41 -7.80 8.42
CA VAL A 170 0.47 -9.03 7.65
C VAL A 170 -0.80 -9.12 6.81
N ALA A 171 -0.64 -9.49 5.55
CA ALA A 171 -1.72 -9.70 4.61
C ALA A 171 -1.54 -11.01 3.86
N VAL A 172 -2.65 -11.59 3.46
CA VAL A 172 -2.71 -12.75 2.58
C VAL A 172 -3.64 -12.44 1.42
N THR A 173 -3.23 -12.78 0.21
CA THR A 173 -4.05 -12.66 -0.99
C THR A 173 -4.18 -14.00 -1.69
N GLN A 174 -5.26 -14.16 -2.42
CA GLN A 174 -5.57 -15.34 -3.23
C GLN A 174 -6.13 -14.92 -4.57
N ASP A 175 -5.49 -15.34 -5.64
CA ASP A 175 -6.03 -15.21 -6.98
C ASP A 175 -7.19 -16.20 -7.17
N VAL A 176 -8.40 -15.66 -7.23
CA VAL A 176 -9.63 -16.44 -7.46
C VAL A 176 -9.81 -16.67 -8.96
N SER A 177 -9.36 -15.76 -9.77
CA SER A 177 -9.33 -15.86 -11.22
C SER A 177 -8.22 -14.97 -11.79
N LYS A 178 -8.01 -15.01 -13.12
CA LYS A 178 -7.07 -14.10 -13.81
C LYS A 178 -7.40 -12.61 -13.65
N ARG A 179 -8.59 -12.27 -13.16
CA ARG A 179 -9.07 -10.89 -13.03
C ARG A 179 -9.47 -10.50 -11.61
N LEU A 180 -9.48 -11.44 -10.69
CA LEU A 180 -9.94 -11.17 -9.33
C LEU A 180 -8.97 -11.80 -8.34
N SER A 181 -8.38 -10.97 -7.51
CA SER A 181 -7.69 -11.36 -6.29
C SER A 181 -8.48 -10.86 -5.07
N LEU A 182 -8.57 -11.68 -4.06
CA LEU A 182 -9.18 -11.36 -2.76
C LEU A 182 -8.15 -11.53 -1.68
N GLY A 183 -8.28 -10.77 -0.60
CA GLY A 183 -7.36 -10.94 0.52
C GLY A 183 -7.86 -10.35 1.82
N ALA A 184 -7.04 -10.53 2.84
CA ALA A 184 -7.30 -10.04 4.18
C ALA A 184 -5.99 -9.56 4.81
N GLU A 185 -6.10 -8.55 5.68
CA GLU A 185 -4.96 -8.04 6.43
C GLU A 185 -5.30 -7.81 7.90
N VAL A 186 -4.26 -7.81 8.73
CA VAL A 186 -4.28 -7.27 10.08
C VAL A 186 -3.05 -6.39 10.28
N THR A 187 -3.28 -5.17 10.80
CA THR A 187 -2.19 -4.25 11.11
C THR A 187 -2.27 -3.78 12.57
N ARG A 188 -1.11 -3.41 13.09
CA ARG A 188 -0.98 -2.80 14.42
C ARG A 188 -0.07 -1.59 14.32
N GLN A 189 -0.51 -0.48 14.92
CA GLN A 189 0.25 0.76 15.04
C GLN A 189 0.34 1.16 16.52
N GLY A 190 1.52 1.57 16.95
CA GLY A 190 1.72 2.20 18.26
C GLY A 190 1.02 3.57 18.33
N SER A 191 0.94 4.15 19.52
CA SER A 191 0.44 5.51 19.66
C SER A 191 1.40 6.51 19.00
N ASP A 192 0.85 7.44 18.24
CA ASP A 192 1.54 8.54 17.57
C ASP A 192 1.61 9.82 18.44
N THR A 193 0.95 9.80 19.59
CA THR A 193 0.90 10.93 20.54
C THR A 193 1.18 10.48 21.97
N ASP A 194 1.66 11.41 22.79
CA ASP A 194 1.83 11.16 24.22
C ASP A 194 0.46 10.96 24.88
N GLY A 195 0.32 9.86 25.63
CA GLY A 195 -0.96 9.48 26.26
C GLY A 195 -2.00 8.90 25.30
N GLY A 196 -1.70 8.80 24.02
CA GLY A 196 -2.54 8.14 23.03
C GLY A 196 -2.51 6.60 23.17
N THR A 197 -3.30 5.92 22.38
CA THR A 197 -3.42 4.45 22.38
C THR A 197 -3.00 3.84 21.07
N ALA A 198 -2.50 2.61 21.16
CA ALA A 198 -2.18 1.84 19.97
C ALA A 198 -3.45 1.39 19.24
N GLN A 199 -3.39 1.37 17.92
CA GLN A 199 -4.50 1.01 17.03
C GLN A 199 -4.25 -0.34 16.37
N THR A 200 -5.31 -1.14 16.26
CA THR A 200 -5.34 -2.38 15.47
C THR A 200 -6.38 -2.20 14.37
N ARG A 201 -6.07 -2.67 13.16
CA ARG A 201 -7.00 -2.70 12.04
C ARG A 201 -7.06 -4.12 11.50
N ALA A 202 -8.23 -4.53 11.02
CA ALA A 202 -8.38 -5.74 10.20
C ALA A 202 -9.21 -5.39 8.99
N GLY A 203 -8.82 -5.87 7.82
CA GLY A 203 -9.46 -5.52 6.56
C GLY A 203 -9.62 -6.72 5.63
N LEU A 204 -10.64 -6.65 4.79
CA LEU A 204 -10.78 -7.46 3.59
C LEU A 204 -10.53 -6.57 2.38
N GLY A 205 -9.92 -7.14 1.35
CA GLY A 205 -9.63 -6.39 0.14
C GLY A 205 -9.81 -7.21 -1.12
N SER A 206 -9.86 -6.51 -2.24
CA SER A 206 -9.95 -7.10 -3.57
C SER A 206 -9.23 -6.24 -4.60
N SER A 207 -8.64 -6.90 -5.60
CA SER A 207 -8.15 -6.29 -6.83
C SER A 207 -8.93 -6.88 -8.01
N VAL A 208 -9.51 -6.01 -8.84
CA VAL A 208 -10.31 -6.40 -10.01
C VAL A 208 -9.64 -5.85 -11.26
N GLN A 209 -9.03 -6.73 -12.04
CA GLN A 209 -8.41 -6.38 -13.31
C GLN A 209 -9.47 -6.08 -14.37
N LEU A 210 -9.53 -4.84 -14.86
CA LEU A 210 -10.46 -4.40 -15.89
C LEU A 210 -9.88 -4.63 -17.30
N SER A 211 -8.57 -4.40 -17.47
CA SER A 211 -7.82 -4.61 -18.70
C SER A 211 -6.34 -4.82 -18.37
N ASP A 212 -5.47 -4.94 -19.35
CA ASP A 212 -4.03 -5.10 -19.15
C ASP A 212 -3.38 -3.87 -18.46
N HIS A 213 -4.06 -2.72 -18.47
CA HIS A 213 -3.54 -1.47 -17.93
C HIS A 213 -4.32 -0.93 -16.74
N TYR A 214 -5.53 -1.42 -16.48
CA TYR A 214 -6.41 -0.85 -15.46
C TYR A 214 -6.88 -1.90 -14.48
N ALA A 215 -6.85 -1.55 -13.19
CA ALA A 215 -7.46 -2.34 -12.12
C ALA A 215 -8.23 -1.44 -11.13
N LEU A 216 -9.24 -2.01 -10.50
CA LEU A 216 -9.92 -1.42 -9.35
C LEU A 216 -9.47 -2.16 -8.08
N LEU A 217 -9.11 -1.38 -7.08
CA LEU A 217 -8.64 -1.88 -5.80
C LEU A 217 -9.57 -1.38 -4.70
N PHE A 218 -9.93 -2.27 -3.79
CA PHE A 218 -10.76 -1.93 -2.63
C PHE A 218 -10.27 -2.67 -1.40
N SER A 219 -10.27 -2.00 -0.26
CA SER A 219 -10.17 -2.67 1.04
C SER A 219 -10.92 -1.89 2.11
N GLY A 220 -11.16 -2.54 3.22
CA GLY A 220 -11.75 -1.89 4.37
C GLY A 220 -12.13 -2.87 5.46
N GLY A 221 -12.40 -2.31 6.63
CA GLY A 221 -12.77 -3.09 7.78
C GLY A 221 -12.78 -2.30 9.08
N PRO A 222 -12.92 -2.98 10.22
CA PRO A 222 -12.92 -2.35 11.53
C PRO A 222 -11.54 -1.89 11.98
N THR A 223 -11.55 -0.85 12.80
CA THR A 223 -10.40 -0.36 13.59
C THR A 223 -10.74 -0.41 15.06
N TRP A 224 -9.74 -0.68 15.91
CA TRP A 224 -9.89 -0.73 17.36
C TRP A 224 -8.78 0.08 18.02
N ALA A 225 -9.18 1.08 18.81
CA ALA A 225 -8.31 1.88 19.65
C ALA A 225 -9.09 2.33 20.89
N ASP A 226 -8.48 2.29 22.08
CA ASP A 226 -9.04 2.79 23.33
C ASP A 226 -10.51 2.35 23.60
N HIS A 227 -10.78 1.04 23.46
CA HIS A 227 -12.12 0.45 23.60
C HIS A 227 -13.17 1.01 22.61
N ARG A 228 -12.74 1.74 21.59
CA ARG A 228 -13.60 2.25 20.52
C ARG A 228 -13.40 1.43 19.26
N THR A 229 -14.51 1.22 18.55
CA THR A 229 -14.50 0.59 17.23
C THR A 229 -14.81 1.66 16.20
N GLY A 230 -13.93 1.76 15.21
CA GLY A 230 -14.11 2.59 14.04
C GLY A 230 -14.08 1.72 12.77
N TYR A 231 -13.85 2.35 11.64
CA TYR A 231 -13.67 1.71 10.34
C TYR A 231 -12.56 2.39 9.56
N HIS A 232 -11.98 1.67 8.61
CA HIS A 232 -11.12 2.21 7.58
C HIS A 232 -11.56 1.72 6.21
N PHE A 233 -11.19 2.44 5.17
CA PHE A 233 -11.43 2.06 3.79
C PHE A 233 -10.31 2.55 2.87
N TYR A 234 -10.17 1.87 1.76
CA TYR A 234 -9.34 2.26 0.62
C TYR A 234 -10.08 1.91 -0.67
N ALA A 235 -10.00 2.78 -1.66
CA ALA A 235 -10.45 2.52 -3.02
C ALA A 235 -9.48 3.20 -4.00
N ALA A 236 -9.11 2.52 -5.08
CA ALA A 236 -8.28 3.13 -6.12
C ALA A 236 -8.61 2.59 -7.50
N LEU A 237 -8.37 3.45 -8.50
CA LEU A 237 -8.17 3.05 -9.88
C LEU A 237 -6.68 3.05 -10.16
N SER A 238 -6.13 1.88 -10.48
CA SER A 238 -4.75 1.71 -10.92
C SER A 238 -4.64 1.84 -12.43
N LEU A 239 -3.59 2.50 -12.88
CA LEU A 239 -3.14 2.60 -14.26
C LEU A 239 -1.67 2.19 -14.34
N VAL A 240 -1.35 1.22 -15.20
CA VAL A 240 0.03 0.74 -15.46
C VAL A 240 0.35 0.89 -16.94
N TYR A 241 1.49 1.47 -17.27
CA TYR A 241 1.97 1.56 -18.65
C TYR A 241 3.48 1.89 -18.75
#